data_60b03c778bd98c3d3f78596bd7d555c0
#
_entry.id   60b03c778bd98c3d3f78596bd7d555c0
#
_cell.length_a   1.000
_cell.length_b   1.000
_cell.length_c   1.000
_cell.angle_alpha   90.00
_cell.angle_beta   90.00
_cell.angle_gamma   90.00
#
_symmetry.space_group_name_H-M   'P 1'
#
loop_
_entity.id
_entity.type
_entity.pdbx_description
1 polymer ?
#
loop_
_entity_poly.entity_id
_entity_poly.type
_entity_poly.pdbx_seq_one_letter_code
_entity_poly.pdbx_strand_id
1 'polypeptide(L)'
;MSILEQESFISSIHPFESLTINQLELFVENIDIVYFKENEIVQKQNCEPTHLYFILKGLIQEKQEDEVLSLYSKNEIFDSISLIENYSKNTFITAEETICYILPRDIFIKTLHENSTLKNYFFQSISEKISNNINYENNKEMANIMIAKIKDAKIHKAVIIDTEKTIFEAASIIKKEKVPTLLLRDEKGEMYIVTNSDFRQKVILNRMDFDDKVIKIASKGLIYVNEDDFLFNAQLTMAKHGLKRVVVQNDKKEI
;
A
#
# COMPACT_ATOMS: atom_id res chain seq x y z
N MET A 1 17.65 26.34 13.23
CA MET A 1 16.97 26.78 11.99
C MET A 1 15.62 27.34 12.38
N SER A 2 15.20 28.44 11.77
CA SER A 2 13.86 28.97 11.97
C SER A 2 12.81 28.13 11.22
N ILE A 3 11.53 28.24 11.62
CA ILE A 3 10.40 27.59 10.94
C ILE A 3 10.42 27.91 9.43
N LEU A 4 10.62 29.18 9.06
CA LEU A 4 10.69 29.61 7.66
C LEU A 4 11.83 28.97 6.87
N GLU A 5 12.97 28.71 7.49
CA GLU A 5 14.08 27.99 6.85
C GLU A 5 13.76 26.51 6.62
N GLN A 6 13.03 25.89 7.56
CA GLN A 6 12.55 24.49 7.42
C GLN A 6 11.52 24.38 6.30
N GLU A 7 10.53 25.26 6.26
CA GLU A 7 9.52 25.31 5.18
C GLU A 7 10.17 25.51 3.81
N SER A 8 11.09 26.49 3.70
CA SER A 8 11.82 26.77 2.47
C SER A 8 12.65 25.57 2.01
N PHE A 9 13.30 24.89 2.96
CA PHE A 9 14.10 23.69 2.65
C PHE A 9 13.22 22.56 2.13
N ILE A 10 12.13 22.20 2.83
CA ILE A 10 11.24 21.10 2.41
C ILE A 10 10.63 21.41 1.05
N SER A 11 10.12 22.64 0.85
CA SER A 11 9.51 23.06 -0.42
C SER A 11 10.51 23.15 -1.58
N SER A 12 11.81 23.19 -1.30
CA SER A 12 12.85 23.17 -2.35
C SER A 12 13.14 21.77 -2.90
N ILE A 13 12.65 20.72 -2.25
CA ILE A 13 12.89 19.33 -2.62
C ILE A 13 11.68 18.80 -3.41
N HIS A 14 11.92 18.41 -4.66
CA HIS A 14 10.88 17.78 -5.48
C HIS A 14 10.46 16.41 -4.90
N PRO A 15 9.15 16.11 -4.77
CA PRO A 15 7.93 16.83 -5.22
C PRO A 15 7.23 17.66 -4.11
N PHE A 16 7.90 18.01 -3.02
CA PHE A 16 7.28 18.65 -1.84
C PHE A 16 6.92 20.14 -2.07
N GLU A 17 7.33 20.75 -3.18
CA GLU A 17 6.82 22.07 -3.64
C GLU A 17 5.32 22.05 -3.89
N SER A 18 4.72 20.89 -4.05
CA SER A 18 3.27 20.71 -4.25
C SER A 18 2.46 20.67 -2.95
N LEU A 19 3.11 20.73 -1.79
CA LEU A 19 2.42 20.77 -0.51
C LEU A 19 1.59 22.05 -0.38
N THR A 20 0.38 21.90 0.16
CA THR A 20 -0.39 23.07 0.60
C THR A 20 0.23 23.68 1.85
N ILE A 21 -0.12 24.92 2.17
CA ILE A 21 0.38 25.62 3.37
C ILE A 21 0.13 24.78 4.63
N ASN A 22 -1.08 24.26 4.81
CA ASN A 22 -1.42 23.45 5.98
C ASN A 22 -0.62 22.13 6.04
N GLN A 23 -0.32 21.51 4.89
CA GLN A 23 0.49 20.30 4.83
C GLN A 23 1.95 20.58 5.14
N LEU A 24 2.46 21.72 4.70
CA LEU A 24 3.83 22.15 4.98
C LEU A 24 3.99 22.49 6.47
N GLU A 25 3.04 23.22 7.05
CA GLU A 25 2.98 23.48 8.50
C GLU A 25 2.97 22.17 9.28
N LEU A 26 2.12 21.20 8.90
CA LEU A 26 2.07 19.88 9.53
C LEU A 26 3.43 19.16 9.48
N PHE A 27 4.16 19.27 8.37
CA PHE A 27 5.51 18.70 8.25
C PHE A 27 6.47 19.36 9.24
N VAL A 28 6.53 20.70 9.23
CA VAL A 28 7.46 21.47 10.06
C VAL A 28 7.19 21.29 11.56
N GLU A 29 5.93 21.12 11.95
CA GLU A 29 5.55 20.81 13.33
C GLU A 29 5.98 19.41 13.81
N ASN A 30 6.22 18.49 12.88
CA ASN A 30 6.49 17.08 13.20
C ASN A 30 7.88 16.61 12.76
N ILE A 31 8.71 17.47 12.17
CA ILE A 31 10.09 17.11 11.83
C ILE A 31 11.02 17.29 13.03
N ASP A 32 11.97 16.36 13.14
CA ASP A 32 13.10 16.44 14.05
C ASP A 32 14.42 16.46 13.26
N ILE A 33 15.51 16.86 13.93
CA ILE A 33 16.87 16.81 13.38
C ILE A 33 17.61 15.64 13.99
N VAL A 34 18.25 14.84 13.14
CA VAL A 34 19.09 13.73 13.57
C VAL A 34 20.49 13.86 12.97
N TYR A 35 21.51 13.51 13.76
CA TYR A 35 22.88 13.40 13.34
C TYR A 35 23.31 11.93 13.35
N PHE A 36 23.99 11.52 12.31
CA PHE A 36 24.60 10.21 12.17
C PHE A 36 26.10 10.35 11.95
N LYS A 37 26.88 9.50 12.62
CA LYS A 37 28.32 9.37 12.37
C LYS A 37 28.55 8.67 11.03
N GLU A 38 29.78 8.77 10.52
CA GLU A 38 30.22 7.97 9.38
C GLU A 38 30.08 6.47 9.66
N ASN A 39 29.67 5.70 8.64
CA ASN A 39 29.42 4.24 8.70
C ASN A 39 28.32 3.82 9.68
N GLU A 40 27.39 4.70 10.02
CA GLU A 40 26.24 4.39 10.86
C GLU A 40 25.08 3.88 10.01
N ILE A 41 24.41 2.81 10.48
CA ILE A 41 23.20 2.29 9.80
C ILE A 41 22.02 3.17 10.17
N VAL A 42 21.44 3.84 9.17
CA VAL A 42 20.26 4.68 9.32
C VAL A 42 18.98 3.85 9.24
N GLN A 43 18.89 2.96 8.26
CA GLN A 43 17.77 2.04 8.07
C GLN A 43 18.31 0.68 7.71
N LYS A 44 17.85 -0.36 8.40
CA LYS A 44 18.31 -1.73 8.19
C LYS A 44 17.36 -2.47 7.24
N GLN A 45 17.93 -3.30 6.39
CA GLN A 45 17.19 -4.26 5.56
C GLN A 45 16.27 -5.15 6.41
N ASN A 46 15.13 -5.53 5.87
CA ASN A 46 14.12 -6.39 6.49
C ASN A 46 13.47 -5.80 7.77
N CYS A 47 13.57 -4.50 7.98
CA CYS A 47 12.90 -3.79 9.07
C CYS A 47 11.79 -2.87 8.55
N GLU A 48 10.84 -2.55 9.40
CA GLU A 48 9.82 -1.54 9.11
C GLU A 48 10.42 -0.14 9.24
N PRO A 49 10.37 0.69 8.18
CA PRO A 49 10.84 2.07 8.24
C PRO A 49 9.85 2.95 9.00
N THR A 50 10.37 3.81 9.84
CA THR A 50 9.58 4.66 10.74
C THR A 50 9.54 6.12 10.34
N HIS A 51 10.50 6.60 9.55
CA HIS A 51 10.65 8.00 9.19
C HIS A 51 11.04 8.18 7.72
N LEU A 52 10.59 9.29 7.12
CA LEU A 52 11.16 9.83 5.89
C LEU A 52 12.36 10.71 6.24
N TYR A 53 13.43 10.60 5.47
CA TYR A 53 14.67 11.32 5.70
C TYR A 53 14.93 12.35 4.61
N PHE A 54 15.21 13.60 5.00
CA PHE A 54 15.63 14.69 4.13
C PHE A 54 17.08 15.05 4.48
N ILE A 55 18.01 14.89 3.56
CA ILE A 55 19.44 15.10 3.80
C ILE A 55 19.75 16.60 3.78
N LEU A 56 20.15 17.15 4.95
CA LEU A 56 20.65 18.51 5.08
C LEU A 56 22.12 18.64 4.72
N LYS A 57 22.89 17.64 5.11
CA LYS A 57 24.33 17.54 4.88
C LYS A 57 24.74 16.08 4.96
N GLY A 58 25.72 15.68 4.15
CA GLY A 58 26.30 14.34 4.20
C GLY A 58 25.92 13.50 2.99
N LEU A 59 26.25 12.22 3.07
CA LEU A 59 26.08 11.22 2.01
C LEU A 59 25.60 9.90 2.59
N ILE A 60 24.52 9.37 2.01
CA ILE A 60 23.95 8.07 2.36
C ILE A 60 24.17 7.09 1.22
N GLN A 61 24.59 5.86 1.54
CA GLN A 61 24.67 4.73 0.62
C GLN A 61 23.51 3.77 0.85
N GLU A 62 22.80 3.45 -0.22
CA GLU A 62 21.87 2.32 -0.24
C GLU A 62 22.62 1.07 -0.65
N LYS A 63 22.57 0.03 0.17
CA LYS A 63 23.26 -1.24 -0.06
C LYS A 63 22.30 -2.42 -0.03
N GLN A 64 22.58 -3.36 -0.93
CA GLN A 64 22.02 -4.71 -0.87
C GLN A 64 23.19 -5.68 -0.70
N GLU A 65 23.24 -6.39 0.43
CA GLU A 65 24.43 -7.14 0.85
C GLU A 65 25.66 -6.22 0.89
N ASP A 66 26.68 -6.47 0.07
CA ASP A 66 27.90 -5.66 -0.01
C ASP A 66 27.93 -4.69 -1.21
N GLU A 67 26.91 -4.72 -2.08
CA GLU A 67 26.84 -3.89 -3.28
C GLU A 67 26.15 -2.55 -2.99
N VAL A 68 26.78 -1.44 -3.43
CA VAL A 68 26.18 -0.11 -3.37
C VAL A 68 25.27 0.08 -4.58
N LEU A 69 23.98 0.25 -4.34
CA LEU A 69 22.96 0.43 -5.38
C LEU A 69 22.75 1.90 -5.75
N SER A 70 22.78 2.79 -4.75
CA SER A 70 22.51 4.21 -4.93
C SER A 70 23.26 5.06 -3.90
N LEU A 71 23.45 6.34 -4.23
CA LEU A 71 24.01 7.35 -3.33
C LEU A 71 23.00 8.50 -3.24
N TYR A 72 22.78 9.00 -2.03
CA TYR A 72 21.90 10.12 -1.75
C TYR A 72 22.67 11.22 -1.03
N SER A 73 22.53 12.45 -1.48
CA SER A 73 23.27 13.61 -1.02
C SER A 73 22.35 14.74 -0.51
N LYS A 74 22.94 15.88 -0.19
CA LYS A 74 22.21 17.07 0.27
C LYS A 74 21.04 17.43 -0.67
N ASN A 75 19.90 17.78 -0.10
CA ASN A 75 18.63 18.12 -0.76
C ASN A 75 17.93 16.92 -1.44
N GLU A 76 18.30 15.71 -1.06
CA GLU A 76 17.62 14.50 -1.51
C GLU A 76 16.90 13.83 -0.34
N ILE A 77 15.93 13.01 -0.69
CA ILE A 77 15.24 12.08 0.23
C ILE A 77 15.64 10.66 -0.10
N PHE A 78 15.62 9.78 0.87
CA PHE A 78 15.83 8.36 0.63
C PHE A 78 14.80 7.51 1.36
N ASP A 79 14.71 6.25 0.96
CA ASP A 79 13.84 5.20 1.53
C ASP A 79 12.33 5.50 1.52
N SER A 80 11.88 6.44 0.69
CA SER A 80 10.45 6.79 0.57
C SER A 80 9.58 5.62 0.10
N ILE A 81 10.12 4.73 -0.74
CA ILE A 81 9.43 3.54 -1.23
C ILE A 81 9.19 2.55 -0.10
N SER A 82 10.21 2.29 0.72
CA SER A 82 10.08 1.40 1.88
C SER A 82 9.03 1.89 2.87
N LEU A 83 8.91 3.22 3.06
CA LEU A 83 7.85 3.82 3.88
C LEU A 83 6.45 3.52 3.35
N ILE A 84 6.27 3.57 2.03
CA ILE A 84 4.99 3.26 1.38
C ILE A 84 4.70 1.76 1.50
N GLU A 85 5.68 0.91 1.22
CA GLU A 85 5.57 -0.54 1.31
C GLU A 85 5.57 -1.06 2.76
N ASN A 86 5.93 -0.23 3.73
CA ASN A 86 6.15 -0.58 5.15
C ASN A 86 7.20 -1.69 5.34
N TYR A 87 8.20 -1.73 4.48
CA TYR A 87 9.24 -2.75 4.49
C TYR A 87 10.48 -2.28 3.73
N SER A 88 11.63 -2.26 4.39
CA SER A 88 12.90 -1.88 3.76
C SER A 88 13.59 -3.09 3.12
N LYS A 89 13.79 -3.01 1.81
CA LYS A 89 14.47 -4.07 1.03
C LYS A 89 15.99 -3.99 1.12
N ASN A 90 16.52 -2.80 1.43
CA ASN A 90 17.92 -2.49 1.42
C ASN A 90 18.38 -1.90 2.76
N THR A 91 19.68 -1.81 2.97
CA THR A 91 20.28 -1.14 4.12
C THR A 91 20.79 0.22 3.70
N PHE A 92 20.49 1.26 4.48
CA PHE A 92 20.97 2.62 4.27
C PHE A 92 22.04 2.94 5.32
N ILE A 93 23.23 3.34 4.87
CA ILE A 93 24.41 3.58 5.71
C ILE A 93 25.01 4.93 5.34
N THR A 94 25.44 5.69 6.33
CA THR A 94 26.18 6.94 6.10
C THR A 94 27.57 6.68 5.53
N ALA A 95 27.94 7.39 4.45
CA ALA A 95 29.29 7.37 3.90
C ALA A 95 30.18 8.45 4.52
N GLU A 96 29.60 9.44 5.17
CA GLU A 96 30.25 10.51 5.94
C GLU A 96 29.31 10.99 7.04
N GLU A 97 29.78 11.90 7.91
CA GLU A 97 28.91 12.53 8.92
C GLU A 97 27.70 13.19 8.26
N THR A 98 26.52 12.76 8.65
CA THR A 98 25.26 13.13 7.98
C THR A 98 24.27 13.76 8.95
N ILE A 99 23.60 14.82 8.49
CA ILE A 99 22.51 15.47 9.21
C ILE A 99 21.26 15.40 8.35
N CYS A 100 20.18 14.90 8.95
CA CYS A 100 18.88 14.79 8.27
C CYS A 100 17.79 15.48 9.10
N TYR A 101 16.76 16.00 8.40
CA TYR A 101 15.43 16.05 8.98
C TYR A 101 14.80 14.68 8.86
N ILE A 102 14.06 14.30 9.90
CA ILE A 102 13.25 13.08 9.93
C ILE A 102 11.79 13.45 10.11
N LEU A 103 10.91 12.87 9.31
CA LEU A 103 9.47 13.03 9.37
C LEU A 103 8.83 11.69 9.68
N PRO A 104 7.97 11.57 10.72
CA PRO A 104 7.27 10.33 11.03
C PRO A 104 6.50 9.78 9.84
N ARG A 105 6.54 8.46 9.68
CA ARG A 105 5.90 7.73 8.58
C ARG A 105 4.40 8.03 8.46
N ASP A 106 3.68 8.06 9.58
CA ASP A 106 2.24 8.29 9.62
C ASP A 106 1.85 9.67 9.06
N ILE A 107 2.63 10.72 9.36
CA ILE A 107 2.44 12.07 8.81
C ILE A 107 2.69 12.07 7.30
N PHE A 108 3.78 11.42 6.85
CA PHE A 108 4.08 11.30 5.42
C PHE A 108 2.98 10.55 4.67
N ILE A 109 2.56 9.39 5.15
CA ILE A 109 1.53 8.56 4.52
C ILE A 109 0.17 9.27 4.51
N LYS A 110 -0.21 9.94 5.60
CA LYS A 110 -1.43 10.76 5.65
C LYS A 110 -1.39 11.84 4.56
N THR A 111 -0.31 12.61 4.49
CA THR A 111 -0.17 13.67 3.48
C THR A 111 -0.15 13.11 2.06
N LEU A 112 0.48 11.96 1.84
CA LEU A 112 0.48 11.27 0.55
C LEU A 112 -0.94 10.90 0.10
N HIS A 113 -1.82 10.51 1.02
CA HIS A 113 -3.22 10.22 0.70
C HIS A 113 -4.03 11.48 0.37
N GLU A 114 -3.72 12.60 0.98
CA GLU A 114 -4.45 13.87 0.81
C GLU A 114 -3.95 14.71 -0.37
N ASN A 115 -2.72 14.48 -0.86
CA ASN A 115 -2.09 15.25 -1.94
C ASN A 115 -1.88 14.39 -3.19
N SER A 116 -2.71 14.63 -4.21
CA SER A 116 -2.68 13.86 -5.45
C SER A 116 -1.38 14.00 -6.24
N THR A 117 -0.72 15.16 -6.18
CA THR A 117 0.55 15.40 -6.87
C THR A 117 1.68 14.58 -6.25
N LEU A 118 1.82 14.63 -4.92
CA LEU A 118 2.75 13.77 -4.18
C LEU A 118 2.48 12.29 -4.43
N LYS A 119 1.21 11.90 -4.33
CA LYS A 119 0.77 10.54 -4.57
C LYS A 119 1.22 10.05 -5.95
N ASN A 120 0.92 10.82 -6.99
CA ASN A 120 1.29 10.46 -8.36
C ASN A 120 2.81 10.33 -8.55
N TYR A 121 3.58 11.28 -8.02
CA TYR A 121 5.04 11.24 -8.12
C TYR A 121 5.64 9.98 -7.51
N PHE A 122 5.30 9.66 -6.27
CA PHE A 122 5.87 8.50 -5.58
C PHE A 122 5.43 7.19 -6.22
N PHE A 123 4.20 7.09 -6.69
CA PHE A 123 3.73 5.88 -7.38
C PHE A 123 4.28 5.74 -8.80
N GLN A 124 4.52 6.84 -9.55
CA GLN A 124 5.25 6.80 -10.81
C GLN A 124 6.69 6.33 -10.60
N SER A 125 7.38 6.87 -9.60
CA SER A 125 8.75 6.47 -9.26
C SER A 125 8.86 4.98 -8.90
N ILE A 126 7.88 4.41 -8.20
CA ILE A 126 7.81 2.97 -7.94
C ILE A 126 7.64 2.19 -9.25
N SER A 127 6.76 2.65 -10.14
CA SER A 127 6.53 2.05 -11.47
C SER A 127 7.80 2.02 -12.29
N GLU A 128 8.54 3.10 -12.35
CA GLU A 128 9.79 3.22 -13.12
C GLU A 128 10.90 2.33 -12.56
N LYS A 129 11.04 2.23 -11.23
CA LYS A 129 12.03 1.35 -10.61
C LYS A 129 11.72 -0.14 -10.81
N ILE A 130 10.45 -0.53 -10.82
CA ILE A 130 10.02 -1.89 -11.17
C ILE A 130 10.25 -2.16 -12.67
N SER A 131 10.06 -1.16 -13.52
CA SER A 131 10.24 -1.24 -14.97
C SER A 131 11.69 -1.40 -15.41
N ASN A 132 12.65 -0.80 -14.69
CA ASN A 132 14.07 -0.93 -15.02
C ASN A 132 14.60 -2.36 -14.79
N ASN A 133 13.85 -3.20 -14.08
CA ASN A 133 14.15 -4.63 -13.91
C ASN A 133 13.41 -5.54 -14.90
N ILE A 134 12.53 -5.02 -15.77
CA ILE A 134 11.76 -5.79 -16.75
C ILE A 134 11.75 -5.01 -18.09
N ASN A 135 12.36 -5.59 -19.11
CA ASN A 135 12.54 -5.11 -20.48
C ASN A 135 11.61 -4.00 -21.03
N TYR A 136 12.20 -3.04 -21.67
CA TYR A 136 11.72 -1.73 -22.15
C TYR A 136 10.43 -1.70 -23.01
N GLU A 137 9.98 -2.79 -23.59
CA GLU A 137 8.83 -2.82 -24.52
C GLU A 137 7.45 -3.01 -23.85
N ASN A 138 7.41 -3.51 -22.61
CA ASN A 138 6.14 -3.69 -21.84
C ASN A 138 5.77 -2.46 -20.97
N ASN A 139 6.57 -1.43 -20.95
CA ASN A 139 6.53 -0.39 -19.92
C ASN A 139 5.32 0.57 -20.01
N LYS A 140 4.80 0.80 -21.20
CA LYS A 140 3.71 1.77 -21.42
C LYS A 140 2.35 1.21 -20.95
N GLU A 141 2.14 -0.07 -21.14
CA GLU A 141 0.93 -0.76 -20.68
C GLU A 141 0.95 -0.98 -19.15
N MET A 142 2.13 -1.31 -18.58
CA MET A 142 2.28 -1.46 -17.13
C MET A 142 2.14 -0.13 -16.39
N ALA A 143 2.69 0.96 -16.89
CA ALA A 143 2.50 2.29 -16.30
C ALA A 143 1.01 2.67 -16.25
N ASN A 144 0.28 2.41 -17.33
CA ASN A 144 -1.16 2.66 -17.38
C ASN A 144 -1.95 1.80 -16.39
N ILE A 145 -1.55 0.54 -16.19
CA ILE A 145 -2.18 -0.35 -15.19
C ILE A 145 -1.91 0.13 -13.77
N MET A 146 -0.73 0.68 -13.50
CA MET A 146 -0.34 1.13 -12.16
C MET A 146 -0.99 2.45 -11.72
N ILE A 147 -1.28 3.35 -12.66
CA ILE A 147 -2.04 4.58 -12.39
C ILE A 147 -3.54 4.40 -12.53
N ALA A 148 -4.00 3.23 -13.04
CA ALA A 148 -5.41 2.90 -13.13
C ALA A 148 -6.04 2.87 -11.73
N LYS A 149 -7.18 3.49 -11.59
CA LYS A 149 -8.00 3.39 -10.39
C LYS A 149 -8.73 2.05 -10.36
N ILE A 150 -9.03 1.57 -9.17
CA ILE A 150 -9.78 0.31 -9.01
C ILE A 150 -11.12 0.38 -9.74
N LYS A 151 -11.83 1.52 -9.68
CA LYS A 151 -13.10 1.73 -10.40
C LYS A 151 -13.02 1.60 -11.93
N ASP A 152 -11.84 1.82 -12.51
CA ASP A 152 -11.60 1.69 -13.96
C ASP A 152 -11.29 0.25 -14.37
N ALA A 153 -11.06 -0.63 -13.38
CA ALA A 153 -10.80 -2.04 -13.61
C ALA A 153 -12.12 -2.83 -13.73
N LYS A 154 -12.02 -4.02 -14.32
CA LYS A 154 -13.16 -4.95 -14.34
C LYS A 154 -13.39 -5.54 -12.95
N ILE A 155 -14.31 -4.95 -12.20
CA ILE A 155 -14.73 -5.41 -10.88
C ILE A 155 -15.92 -6.36 -11.03
N HIS A 156 -15.93 -7.45 -10.28
CA HIS A 156 -17.09 -8.33 -10.20
C HIS A 156 -18.15 -7.70 -9.29
N LYS A 157 -19.41 -7.73 -9.72
CA LYS A 157 -20.52 -7.31 -8.89
C LYS A 157 -20.53 -8.08 -7.58
N ALA A 158 -20.63 -7.37 -6.46
CA ALA A 158 -20.80 -7.99 -5.17
C ALA A 158 -22.21 -8.59 -5.06
N VAL A 159 -22.29 -9.88 -4.75
CA VAL A 159 -23.55 -10.57 -4.45
C VAL A 159 -23.56 -10.87 -2.96
N ILE A 160 -24.44 -10.18 -2.24
CA ILE A 160 -24.58 -10.30 -0.78
C ILE A 160 -25.79 -11.18 -0.48
N ILE A 161 -25.62 -12.18 0.35
CA ILE A 161 -26.68 -13.09 0.79
C ILE A 161 -26.73 -13.17 2.32
N ASP A 162 -27.82 -13.70 2.85
CA ASP A 162 -27.99 -13.95 4.27
C ASP A 162 -27.18 -15.16 4.73
N THR A 163 -26.67 -15.11 5.96
CA THR A 163 -25.91 -16.19 6.61
C THR A 163 -26.75 -17.46 6.87
N GLU A 164 -28.07 -17.32 6.92
CA GLU A 164 -29.02 -18.42 7.15
C GLU A 164 -29.26 -19.32 5.93
N LYS A 165 -28.83 -18.89 4.74
CA LYS A 165 -28.95 -19.71 3.54
C LYS A 165 -28.12 -20.99 3.63
N THR A 166 -28.63 -22.03 2.94
CA THR A 166 -27.94 -23.32 2.88
C THR A 166 -26.73 -23.28 1.95
N ILE A 167 -25.84 -24.23 2.10
CA ILE A 167 -24.69 -24.45 1.20
C ILE A 167 -25.19 -24.66 -0.24
N PHE A 168 -26.29 -25.41 -0.41
CA PHE A 168 -26.89 -25.66 -1.73
C PHE A 168 -27.45 -24.38 -2.37
N GLU A 169 -28.17 -23.56 -1.60
CA GLU A 169 -28.70 -22.28 -2.09
C GLU A 169 -27.55 -21.34 -2.50
N ALA A 170 -26.49 -21.24 -1.68
CA ALA A 170 -25.33 -20.42 -1.99
C ALA A 170 -24.62 -20.89 -3.28
N ALA A 171 -24.42 -22.18 -3.45
CA ALA A 171 -23.84 -22.75 -4.68
C ALA A 171 -24.72 -22.46 -5.91
N SER A 172 -26.05 -22.54 -5.74
CA SER A 172 -27.02 -22.22 -6.80
C SER A 172 -26.95 -20.75 -7.21
N ILE A 173 -26.79 -19.82 -6.24
CA ILE A 173 -26.63 -18.38 -6.50
C ILE A 173 -25.31 -18.11 -7.24
N ILE A 174 -24.19 -18.69 -6.82
CA ILE A 174 -22.89 -18.60 -7.52
C ILE A 174 -23.04 -18.97 -9.00
N LYS A 175 -23.72 -20.09 -9.27
CA LYS A 175 -23.96 -20.57 -10.65
C LYS A 175 -24.87 -19.62 -11.44
N LYS A 176 -25.95 -19.16 -10.82
CA LYS A 176 -26.94 -18.27 -11.46
C LYS A 176 -26.37 -16.90 -11.78
N GLU A 177 -25.72 -16.26 -10.80
CA GLU A 177 -25.14 -14.93 -10.94
C GLU A 177 -23.79 -14.92 -11.66
N LYS A 178 -23.23 -16.09 -11.94
CA LYS A 178 -21.90 -16.28 -12.58
C LYS A 178 -20.78 -15.55 -11.87
N VAL A 179 -20.81 -15.51 -10.54
CA VAL A 179 -19.80 -14.90 -9.69
C VAL A 179 -18.91 -15.95 -9.03
N PRO A 180 -17.62 -15.68 -8.82
CA PRO A 180 -16.71 -16.64 -8.19
C PRO A 180 -16.77 -16.62 -6.65
N THR A 181 -17.55 -15.70 -6.07
CA THR A 181 -17.53 -15.38 -4.65
C THR A 181 -18.87 -14.81 -4.22
N LEU A 182 -19.31 -15.12 -3.01
CA LEU A 182 -20.44 -14.45 -2.35
C LEU A 182 -19.94 -13.76 -1.09
N LEU A 183 -20.55 -12.64 -0.78
CA LEU A 183 -20.47 -12.00 0.52
C LEU A 183 -21.70 -12.43 1.33
N LEU A 184 -21.52 -12.66 2.62
CA LEU A 184 -22.62 -12.94 3.53
C LEU A 184 -22.71 -11.79 4.52
N ARG A 185 -23.94 -11.47 4.91
CA ARG A 185 -24.21 -10.47 5.95
C ARG A 185 -25.07 -11.13 7.03
N ASP A 186 -24.63 -11.02 8.27
CA ASP A 186 -25.43 -11.47 9.41
C ASP A 186 -26.41 -10.37 9.89
N GLU A 187 -27.24 -10.72 10.89
CA GLU A 187 -28.22 -9.81 11.49
C GLU A 187 -27.57 -8.59 12.18
N LYS A 188 -26.30 -8.68 12.56
CA LYS A 188 -25.52 -7.60 13.19
C LYS A 188 -24.81 -6.72 12.16
N GLY A 189 -24.92 -7.06 10.87
CA GLY A 189 -24.25 -6.37 9.78
C GLY A 189 -22.80 -6.82 9.55
N GLU A 190 -22.28 -7.83 10.28
CA GLU A 190 -20.96 -8.39 10.02
C GLU A 190 -20.93 -9.08 8.67
N MET A 191 -19.79 -8.93 7.99
CA MET A 191 -19.60 -9.44 6.64
C MET A 191 -18.62 -10.62 6.63
N TYR A 192 -18.95 -11.61 5.81
CA TYR A 192 -18.15 -12.80 5.60
C TYR A 192 -18.01 -13.08 4.11
N ILE A 193 -17.06 -13.92 3.72
CA ILE A 193 -16.81 -14.30 2.33
C ILE A 193 -16.85 -15.82 2.17
N VAL A 194 -17.47 -16.27 1.10
CA VAL A 194 -17.41 -17.66 0.66
C VAL A 194 -16.99 -17.71 -0.82
N THR A 195 -16.10 -18.61 -1.15
CA THR A 195 -15.52 -18.74 -2.49
C THR A 195 -15.67 -20.17 -3.01
N ASN A 196 -15.49 -20.34 -4.33
CA ASN A 196 -15.45 -21.70 -4.93
C ASN A 196 -14.42 -22.64 -4.27
N SER A 197 -13.36 -22.08 -3.68
CA SER A 197 -12.37 -22.87 -2.95
C SER A 197 -12.94 -23.43 -1.66
N ASP A 198 -13.77 -22.67 -0.96
CA ASP A 198 -14.40 -23.11 0.30
C ASP A 198 -15.35 -24.29 0.06
N PHE A 199 -16.13 -24.26 -1.03
CA PHE A 199 -16.98 -25.39 -1.40
C PHE A 199 -16.15 -26.66 -1.63
N ARG A 200 -15.02 -26.56 -2.35
CA ARG A 200 -14.17 -27.70 -2.60
C ARG A 200 -13.49 -28.23 -1.33
N GLN A 201 -12.87 -27.32 -0.57
CA GLN A 201 -12.03 -27.69 0.56
C GLN A 201 -12.84 -28.02 1.83
N LYS A 202 -13.93 -27.30 2.06
CA LYS A 202 -14.70 -27.45 3.30
C LYS A 202 -15.90 -28.39 3.10
N VAL A 203 -16.65 -28.25 2.00
CA VAL A 203 -17.86 -29.07 1.78
C VAL A 203 -17.50 -30.45 1.24
N ILE A 204 -16.81 -30.52 0.10
CA ILE A 204 -16.57 -31.80 -0.60
C ILE A 204 -15.61 -32.66 0.22
N LEU A 205 -14.47 -32.14 0.67
CA LEU A 205 -13.48 -32.94 1.39
C LEU A 205 -13.95 -33.36 2.78
N ASN A 206 -14.78 -32.56 3.44
CA ASN A 206 -15.32 -32.90 4.76
C ASN A 206 -16.70 -33.56 4.71
N ARG A 207 -17.25 -33.82 3.51
CA ARG A 207 -18.55 -34.44 3.30
C ARG A 207 -19.67 -33.76 4.08
N MET A 208 -19.68 -32.42 4.08
CA MET A 208 -20.70 -31.62 4.76
C MET A 208 -22.06 -31.80 4.08
N ASP A 209 -23.12 -31.70 4.88
CA ASP A 209 -24.48 -31.68 4.36
C ASP A 209 -24.74 -30.40 3.59
N PHE A 210 -25.40 -30.52 2.43
CA PHE A 210 -25.74 -29.36 1.59
C PHE A 210 -26.84 -28.50 2.20
N ASP A 211 -27.61 -29.03 3.13
CA ASP A 211 -28.64 -28.31 3.90
C ASP A 211 -28.03 -27.55 5.10
N ASP A 212 -26.75 -27.76 5.39
CA ASP A 212 -26.04 -26.96 6.40
C ASP A 212 -26.01 -25.47 6.00
N LYS A 213 -25.98 -24.57 7.00
CA LYS A 213 -25.87 -23.14 6.77
C LYS A 213 -24.53 -22.77 6.16
N VAL A 214 -24.55 -21.90 5.14
CA VAL A 214 -23.35 -21.47 4.39
C VAL A 214 -22.33 -20.74 5.26
N ILE A 215 -22.76 -20.13 6.36
CA ILE A 215 -21.85 -19.48 7.32
C ILE A 215 -20.80 -20.44 7.90
N LYS A 216 -21.08 -21.74 7.99
CA LYS A 216 -20.13 -22.74 8.48
C LYS A 216 -18.87 -22.85 7.62
N ILE A 217 -18.95 -22.49 6.35
CA ILE A 217 -17.83 -22.54 5.41
C ILE A 217 -17.25 -21.17 5.08
N ALA A 218 -17.91 -20.09 5.50
CA ALA A 218 -17.47 -18.72 5.25
C ALA A 218 -16.25 -18.33 6.11
N SER A 219 -15.51 -17.34 5.62
CA SER A 219 -14.36 -16.77 6.32
C SER A 219 -14.67 -15.34 6.77
N LYS A 220 -14.19 -14.97 7.96
CA LYS A 220 -14.19 -13.59 8.48
C LYS A 220 -12.95 -12.83 8.02
N GLY A 221 -12.95 -11.53 8.30
CA GLY A 221 -11.76 -10.70 8.11
C GLY A 221 -11.62 -10.20 6.66
N LEU A 222 -12.72 -9.65 6.13
CA LEU A 222 -12.69 -9.00 4.82
C LEU A 222 -11.73 -7.81 4.83
N ILE A 223 -10.93 -7.72 3.80
CA ILE A 223 -10.09 -6.54 3.53
C ILE A 223 -10.78 -5.69 2.48
N TYR A 224 -10.95 -4.42 2.81
CA TYR A 224 -11.60 -3.44 1.96
C TYR A 224 -10.58 -2.51 1.34
N VAL A 225 -10.83 -2.11 0.09
CA VAL A 225 -10.09 -1.08 -0.65
C VAL A 225 -11.08 -0.07 -1.21
N ASN A 226 -10.65 1.18 -1.36
CA ASN A 226 -11.51 2.22 -1.92
C ASN A 226 -11.50 2.13 -3.44
N GLU A 227 -12.64 2.34 -4.10
CA GLU A 227 -12.75 2.32 -5.56
C GLU A 227 -11.89 3.39 -6.26
N ASP A 228 -11.59 4.49 -5.54
CA ASP A 228 -10.72 5.57 -6.01
C ASP A 228 -9.23 5.33 -5.74
N ASP A 229 -8.87 4.25 -5.03
CA ASP A 229 -7.48 3.85 -4.87
C ASP A 229 -6.90 3.31 -6.18
N PHE A 230 -5.57 3.33 -6.28
CA PHE A 230 -4.90 2.71 -7.42
C PHE A 230 -5.01 1.18 -7.39
N LEU A 231 -5.18 0.59 -8.56
CA LEU A 231 -5.24 -0.86 -8.73
C LEU A 231 -4.01 -1.57 -8.15
N PHE A 232 -2.85 -0.92 -8.24
CA PHE A 232 -1.60 -1.39 -7.65
C PHE A 232 -1.70 -1.55 -6.12
N ASN A 233 -2.36 -0.62 -5.41
CA ASN A 233 -2.56 -0.73 -3.96
C ASN A 233 -3.41 -1.94 -3.58
N ALA A 234 -4.42 -2.26 -4.38
CA ALA A 234 -5.21 -3.47 -4.18
C ALA A 234 -4.36 -4.74 -4.37
N GLN A 235 -3.47 -4.75 -5.37
CA GLN A 235 -2.54 -5.86 -5.60
C GLN A 235 -1.54 -6.03 -4.46
N LEU A 236 -0.93 -4.94 -3.98
CA LEU A 236 -0.05 -4.95 -2.81
C LEU A 236 -0.77 -5.47 -1.57
N THR A 237 -1.99 -5.00 -1.33
CA THR A 237 -2.81 -5.43 -0.21
C THR A 237 -3.11 -6.93 -0.29
N MET A 238 -3.47 -7.42 -1.47
CA MET A 238 -3.67 -8.86 -1.69
C MET A 238 -2.40 -9.66 -1.45
N ALA A 239 -1.25 -9.19 -1.96
CA ALA A 239 0.05 -9.84 -1.78
C ALA A 239 0.48 -9.87 -0.31
N LYS A 240 0.38 -8.73 0.39
CA LYS A 240 0.74 -8.59 1.82
C LYS A 240 -0.04 -9.56 2.72
N HIS A 241 -1.31 -9.75 2.42
CA HIS A 241 -2.20 -10.60 3.23
C HIS A 241 -2.39 -12.02 2.67
N GLY A 242 -1.68 -12.38 1.59
CA GLY A 242 -1.82 -13.68 0.93
C GLY A 242 -3.22 -13.92 0.36
N LEU A 243 -3.94 -12.84 0.00
CA LEU A 243 -5.30 -12.91 -0.48
C LEU A 243 -5.37 -12.93 -2.01
N LYS A 244 -6.39 -13.59 -2.52
CA LYS A 244 -6.69 -13.59 -3.96
C LYS A 244 -7.81 -12.61 -4.33
N ARG A 245 -8.44 -11.97 -3.35
CA ARG A 245 -9.57 -11.06 -3.51
C ARG A 245 -9.61 -10.04 -2.38
N VAL A 246 -10.07 -8.85 -2.69
CA VAL A 246 -10.42 -7.78 -1.75
C VAL A 246 -11.82 -7.30 -2.07
N VAL A 247 -12.48 -6.68 -1.11
CA VAL A 247 -13.79 -6.05 -1.31
C VAL A 247 -13.58 -4.58 -1.65
N VAL A 248 -14.19 -4.15 -2.75
CA VAL A 248 -14.15 -2.74 -3.17
C VAL A 248 -15.32 -2.01 -2.56
N GLN A 249 -15.08 -0.84 -2.00
CA GLN A 249 -16.12 0.04 -1.45
C GLN A 249 -15.89 1.48 -1.92
N ASN A 250 -16.97 2.26 -1.96
CA ASN A 250 -16.87 3.71 -2.19
C ASN A 250 -16.62 4.47 -0.88
N ASP A 251 -16.49 5.79 -0.96
CA ASP A 251 -16.29 6.68 0.22
C ASP A 251 -17.43 6.59 1.24
N LYS A 252 -18.63 6.18 0.80
CA LYS A 252 -19.80 5.96 1.68
C LYS A 252 -19.80 4.56 2.32
N LYS A 253 -18.75 3.76 2.10
CA LYS A 253 -18.62 2.35 2.53
C LYS A 253 -19.67 1.42 1.92
N GLU A 254 -20.23 1.78 0.76
CA GLU A 254 -21.09 0.91 -0.04
C GLU A 254 -20.21 -0.01 -0.90
N ILE A 255 -20.61 -1.28 -1.02
CA ILE A 255 -19.88 -2.33 -1.75
C ILE A 255 -20.50 -2.50 -3.14
#